data_0c0a9e0725ad48f4df752e877db9d61e
#
_entry.id   0c0a9e0725ad48f4df752e877db9d61e
#
_cell.length_a   1.000
_cell.length_b   1.000
_cell.length_c   1.000
_cell.angle_alpha   90.00
_cell.angle_beta   90.00
_cell.angle_gamma   90.00
#
_symmetry.space_group_name_H-M   'P 1'
#
loop_
_entity.id
_entity.type
_entity.pdbx_description
1 polymer ?
#
loop_
_entity_poly.entity_id
_entity_poly.type
_entity_poly.pdbx_seq_one_letter_code
_entity_poly.pdbx_strand_id
1 'polypeptide(L)'
;MWFVDKGDRLGRTFDAFKQRWFRASHTGFGVEATDEAQGQIQAALKDVCITIDAADWFALEEPIINRIMVELPAAAKVMYKLMEKKFFMELESGQGIEAKSAAAKSMKLLQIANGACYLPDSEAWEKIHDEKLDALEEIIEEAAGMPVLTAYHFKSDLARLKKRFPDGIDLSAKGGLERAQAGEGRVWFGHPASMGHGVDGLQYHTNIMAFFGYSWSLENYLQFIERIGPTRQLQAGFKRPVFMHMIMAADTVDELVLERLHSKREVQDILLEALKHRGYLDKEDAA
;
A
#
# COMPACT_ATOMS: atom_id res chain seq x y z
N MET A 1 -3.66 -19.48 -19.41
CA MET A 1 -2.95 -20.60 -20.06
C MET A 1 -3.89 -21.66 -20.62
N TRP A 2 -4.94 -22.12 -19.93
CA TRP A 2 -5.83 -23.16 -20.47
C TRP A 2 -6.36 -22.87 -21.88
N PHE A 3 -6.69 -21.61 -22.19
CA PHE A 3 -7.12 -21.20 -23.53
C PHE A 3 -6.02 -21.31 -24.60
N VAL A 4 -4.76 -21.31 -24.22
CA VAL A 4 -3.62 -21.36 -25.15
C VAL A 4 -3.21 -22.80 -25.45
N ASP A 5 -3.18 -23.67 -24.44
CA ASP A 5 -2.61 -25.02 -24.53
C ASP A 5 -3.48 -26.12 -23.90
N LYS A 6 -4.74 -25.82 -23.57
CA LYS A 6 -5.69 -26.74 -22.92
C LYS A 6 -5.19 -27.29 -21.57
N GLY A 7 -4.27 -26.56 -20.93
CA GLY A 7 -3.72 -26.90 -19.65
C GLY A 7 -2.55 -27.90 -19.69
N ASP A 8 -1.95 -28.14 -20.84
CA ASP A 8 -0.85 -29.12 -20.96
C ASP A 8 0.38 -28.72 -20.14
N ARG A 9 0.72 -27.41 -20.05
CA ARG A 9 1.90 -26.93 -19.32
C ARG A 9 1.68 -26.81 -17.82
N LEU A 10 0.60 -26.18 -17.39
CA LEU A 10 0.37 -25.82 -15.99
C LEU A 10 -0.63 -26.69 -15.25
N GLY A 11 -1.39 -27.52 -15.97
CA GLY A 11 -2.43 -28.37 -15.43
C GLY A 11 -3.80 -28.10 -16.07
N ARG A 12 -4.57 -29.16 -16.31
CA ARG A 12 -5.86 -29.09 -17.00
C ARG A 12 -6.97 -28.49 -16.14
N THR A 13 -6.82 -28.51 -14.83
CA THR A 13 -7.75 -27.92 -13.87
C THR A 13 -6.99 -27.09 -12.85
N PHE A 14 -7.69 -26.21 -12.14
CA PHE A 14 -7.10 -25.43 -11.06
C PHE A 14 -6.57 -26.31 -9.91
N ASP A 15 -7.24 -27.41 -9.64
CA ASP A 15 -6.77 -28.38 -8.63
C ASP A 15 -5.50 -29.09 -9.07
N ALA A 16 -5.41 -29.49 -10.34
CA ALA A 16 -4.18 -30.06 -10.91
C ALA A 16 -3.00 -29.04 -10.86
N PHE A 17 -3.28 -27.76 -11.13
CA PHE A 17 -2.31 -26.69 -10.97
C PHE A 17 -1.85 -26.55 -9.51
N LYS A 18 -2.80 -26.52 -8.56
CA LYS A 18 -2.47 -26.44 -7.13
C LYS A 18 -1.64 -27.63 -6.66
N GLN A 19 -2.04 -28.85 -7.00
CA GLN A 19 -1.34 -30.07 -6.58
C GLN A 19 0.10 -30.12 -7.10
N ARG A 20 0.34 -29.58 -8.29
CA ARG A 20 1.68 -29.62 -8.92
C ARG A 20 2.63 -28.58 -8.38
N TRP A 21 2.14 -27.38 -8.07
CA TRP A 21 2.95 -26.21 -7.81
C TRP A 21 2.87 -25.69 -6.38
N PHE A 22 1.91 -26.21 -5.59
CA PHE A 22 1.68 -25.77 -4.23
C PHE A 22 1.65 -26.95 -3.26
N ARG A 23 2.06 -26.70 -2.05
CA ARG A 23 1.95 -27.63 -0.91
C ARG A 23 1.00 -27.04 0.13
N ALA A 24 0.46 -27.88 1.02
CA ALA A 24 -0.24 -27.38 2.20
C ALA A 24 0.71 -26.51 3.01
N SER A 25 0.22 -25.36 3.47
CA SER A 25 1.03 -24.50 4.35
C SER A 25 1.35 -25.26 5.64
N HIS A 26 2.58 -25.10 6.14
CA HIS A 26 2.99 -25.64 7.44
C HIS A 26 2.18 -25.08 8.61
N THR A 27 1.43 -23.99 8.40
CA THR A 27 0.48 -23.42 9.36
C THR A 27 -0.86 -24.16 9.41
N GLY A 28 -1.07 -25.18 8.53
CA GLY A 28 -2.32 -25.95 8.45
C GLY A 28 -3.45 -25.23 7.69
N PHE A 29 -3.28 -23.99 7.27
CA PHE A 29 -4.27 -23.22 6.53
C PHE A 29 -3.71 -22.65 5.23
N GLY A 30 -4.41 -22.92 4.12
CA GLY A 30 -4.01 -22.45 2.79
C GLY A 30 -2.98 -23.34 2.10
N VAL A 31 -2.43 -22.82 1.01
CA VAL A 31 -1.39 -23.47 0.21
C VAL A 31 -0.25 -22.50 -0.04
N GLU A 32 0.96 -22.99 -0.03
CA GLU A 32 2.19 -22.25 -0.33
C GLU A 32 2.78 -22.77 -1.64
N ALA A 33 3.36 -21.89 -2.44
CA ALA A 33 4.12 -22.32 -3.60
C ALA A 33 5.32 -23.16 -3.15
N THR A 34 5.65 -24.22 -3.88
CA THR A 34 6.91 -24.95 -3.64
C THR A 34 8.08 -24.05 -4.03
N ASP A 35 9.24 -24.27 -3.41
CA ASP A 35 10.42 -23.41 -3.58
C ASP A 35 10.86 -23.30 -5.07
N GLU A 36 10.60 -24.32 -5.87
CA GLU A 36 10.94 -24.36 -7.28
C GLU A 36 9.78 -23.96 -8.21
N ALA A 37 8.55 -23.77 -7.67
CA ALA A 37 7.35 -23.57 -8.47
C ALA A 37 7.48 -22.37 -9.44
N GLN A 38 8.01 -21.25 -8.97
CA GLN A 38 8.15 -20.05 -9.79
C GLN A 38 9.07 -20.30 -11.00
N GLY A 39 10.24 -20.90 -10.77
CA GLY A 39 11.21 -21.19 -11.84
C GLY A 39 10.67 -22.20 -12.85
N GLN A 40 10.01 -23.25 -12.36
CA GLN A 40 9.42 -24.28 -13.23
C GLN A 40 8.23 -23.75 -14.04
N ILE A 41 7.37 -22.91 -13.44
CA ILE A 41 6.26 -22.25 -14.14
C ILE A 41 6.81 -21.31 -15.22
N GLN A 42 7.81 -20.48 -14.89
CA GLN A 42 8.45 -19.58 -15.87
C GLN A 42 9.08 -20.36 -17.03
N ALA A 43 9.78 -21.46 -16.73
CA ALA A 43 10.37 -22.32 -17.76
C ALA A 43 9.30 -22.95 -18.66
N ALA A 44 8.16 -23.41 -18.09
CA ALA A 44 7.06 -23.99 -18.82
C ALA A 44 6.31 -22.96 -19.71
N LEU A 45 6.43 -21.68 -19.42
CA LEU A 45 5.76 -20.61 -20.16
C LEU A 45 6.66 -19.87 -21.14
N LYS A 46 7.96 -20.10 -21.11
CA LYS A 46 8.97 -19.33 -21.85
C LYS A 46 8.74 -19.29 -23.36
N ASP A 47 8.17 -20.34 -23.94
CA ASP A 47 7.91 -20.42 -25.40
C ASP A 47 6.56 -19.82 -25.83
N VAL A 48 5.68 -19.51 -24.88
CA VAL A 48 4.32 -18.98 -25.18
C VAL A 48 4.02 -17.65 -24.48
N CYS A 49 4.88 -17.22 -23.57
CA CYS A 49 4.76 -15.95 -22.87
C CYS A 49 6.03 -15.12 -23.10
N ILE A 50 5.83 -13.88 -23.50
CA ILE A 50 6.90 -12.88 -23.50
C ILE A 50 6.73 -12.07 -22.21
N THR A 51 7.74 -12.07 -21.37
CA THR A 51 7.81 -11.13 -20.23
C THR A 51 8.56 -9.90 -20.73
N ILE A 52 7.90 -8.76 -20.73
CA ILE A 52 8.47 -7.46 -21.10
C ILE A 52 8.54 -6.67 -19.81
N ASP A 53 9.75 -6.34 -19.37
CA ASP A 53 9.95 -5.31 -18.37
C ASP A 53 10.05 -3.96 -19.09
N ALA A 54 9.23 -3.00 -18.68
CA ALA A 54 9.24 -1.66 -19.28
C ALA A 54 10.62 -0.99 -19.14
N ALA A 55 11.35 -1.29 -18.06
CA ALA A 55 12.71 -0.79 -17.84
C ALA A 55 13.71 -1.30 -18.88
N ASP A 56 13.50 -2.50 -19.45
CA ASP A 56 14.40 -3.08 -20.46
C ASP A 56 14.24 -2.40 -21.83
N TRP A 57 13.10 -1.78 -22.10
CA TRP A 57 12.77 -1.19 -23.41
C TRP A 57 12.76 0.34 -23.42
N PHE A 58 12.60 0.94 -22.25
CA PHE A 58 12.56 2.38 -22.08
C PHE A 58 13.60 2.78 -21.04
N ALA A 59 14.37 3.83 -21.32
CA ALA A 59 15.22 4.48 -20.31
C ALA A 59 14.31 5.21 -19.30
N LEU A 60 13.60 4.45 -18.47
CA LEU A 60 12.74 4.99 -17.42
C LEU A 60 13.59 5.46 -16.25
N GLU A 61 13.43 6.70 -15.85
CA GLU A 61 13.95 7.18 -14.58
C GLU A 61 13.06 6.66 -13.45
N GLU A 62 13.68 6.12 -12.40
CA GLU A 62 12.95 5.71 -11.21
C GLU A 62 12.29 6.94 -10.55
N PRO A 63 11.11 6.77 -9.92
CA PRO A 63 10.50 7.87 -9.17
C PRO A 63 11.42 8.38 -8.07
N ILE A 64 11.42 9.70 -7.88
CA ILE A 64 12.10 10.34 -6.75
C ILE A 64 11.23 10.16 -5.50
N ILE A 65 11.70 9.35 -4.56
CA ILE A 65 10.96 9.02 -3.34
C ILE A 65 11.41 9.95 -2.22
N ASN A 66 10.49 10.81 -1.77
CA ASN A 66 10.68 11.71 -0.63
C ASN A 66 9.95 11.13 0.59
N ARG A 67 10.70 10.73 1.62
CA ARG A 67 10.14 10.27 2.90
C ARG A 67 9.96 11.47 3.81
N ILE A 68 8.69 11.77 4.15
CA ILE A 68 8.31 12.88 5.03
C ILE A 68 7.87 12.29 6.36
N MET A 69 8.74 12.39 7.35
CA MET A 69 8.51 11.86 8.69
C MET A 69 7.77 12.91 9.53
N VAL A 70 6.62 12.55 10.08
CA VAL A 70 5.86 13.39 11.00
C VAL A 70 5.92 12.81 12.41
N GLU A 71 6.09 13.67 13.40
CA GLU A 71 6.10 13.27 14.80
C GLU A 71 4.68 13.27 15.37
N LEU A 72 4.27 12.16 15.98
CA LEU A 72 2.98 12.10 16.66
C LEU A 72 2.97 13.03 17.88
N PRO A 73 1.89 13.81 18.12
CA PRO A 73 1.71 14.55 19.38
C PRO A 73 1.79 13.61 20.59
N ALA A 74 2.25 14.12 21.73
CA ALA A 74 2.51 13.32 22.92
C ALA A 74 1.33 12.41 23.32
N ALA A 75 0.10 12.93 23.30
CA ALA A 75 -1.10 12.16 23.61
C ALA A 75 -1.36 11.02 22.58
N ALA A 76 -1.18 11.31 21.30
CA ALA A 76 -1.31 10.32 20.23
C ALA A 76 -0.22 9.24 20.33
N LYS A 77 1.01 9.63 20.67
CA LYS A 77 2.15 8.71 20.88
C LYS A 77 1.89 7.73 22.03
N VAL A 78 1.32 8.21 23.14
CA VAL A 78 0.92 7.35 24.27
C VAL A 78 -0.18 6.36 23.84
N MET A 79 -1.23 6.85 23.16
CA MET A 79 -2.31 6.00 22.64
C MET A 79 -1.77 4.93 21.68
N TYR A 80 -0.90 5.34 20.76
CA TYR A 80 -0.28 4.44 19.80
C TYR A 80 0.52 3.33 20.50
N LYS A 81 1.39 3.68 21.44
CA LYS A 81 2.23 2.71 22.17
C LYS A 81 1.42 1.72 23.01
N LEU A 82 0.32 2.16 23.62
CA LEU A 82 -0.60 1.26 24.34
C LEU A 82 -1.27 0.26 23.39
N MET A 83 -1.73 0.73 22.24
CA MET A 83 -2.35 -0.12 21.21
C MET A 83 -1.31 -1.08 20.59
N GLU A 84 -0.12 -0.59 20.32
CA GLU A 84 0.99 -1.38 19.79
C GLU A 84 1.38 -2.52 20.75
N LYS A 85 1.55 -2.22 22.04
CA LYS A 85 1.84 -3.23 23.05
C LYS A 85 0.76 -4.31 23.11
N LYS A 86 -0.51 -3.92 23.13
CA LYS A 86 -1.64 -4.87 23.12
C LYS A 86 -1.62 -5.75 21.85
N PHE A 87 -1.40 -5.15 20.69
CA PHE A 87 -1.32 -5.87 19.41
C PHE A 87 -0.21 -6.93 19.42
N PHE A 88 0.97 -6.56 19.90
CA PHE A 88 2.10 -7.45 19.94
C PHE A 88 1.96 -8.57 20.97
N MET A 89 1.41 -8.29 22.16
CA MET A 89 1.10 -9.34 23.16
C MET A 89 0.12 -10.40 22.60
N GLU A 90 -0.85 -9.99 21.82
CA GLU A 90 -1.79 -10.89 21.15
C GLU A 90 -1.12 -11.72 20.05
N LEU A 91 -0.14 -11.16 19.31
CA LEU A 91 0.66 -11.90 18.32
C LEU A 91 1.52 -13.00 18.99
N GLU A 92 2.15 -12.69 20.11
CA GLU A 92 3.05 -13.59 20.83
C GLU A 92 2.32 -14.78 21.49
N SER A 93 1.11 -14.56 22.00
CA SER A 93 0.33 -15.60 22.69
C SER A 93 0.00 -16.82 21.83
N GLY A 94 0.35 -16.82 20.56
CA GLY A 94 0.30 -17.99 19.66
C GLY A 94 -1.09 -18.58 19.44
N GLN A 95 -2.15 -17.91 19.88
CA GLN A 95 -3.53 -18.35 19.63
C GLN A 95 -3.89 -18.11 18.14
N GLY A 96 -3.25 -18.89 17.26
CA GLY A 96 -3.70 -19.06 15.87
C GLY A 96 -3.90 -17.79 15.05
N ILE A 97 -2.98 -16.80 15.14
CA ILE A 97 -3.08 -15.59 14.32
C ILE A 97 -2.54 -15.89 12.93
N GLU A 98 -3.43 -16.18 12.01
CA GLU A 98 -3.12 -16.22 10.59
C GLU A 98 -2.58 -14.87 10.11
N ALA A 99 -1.73 -14.86 9.08
CA ALA A 99 -1.16 -13.64 8.47
C ALA A 99 -2.23 -12.58 8.13
N LYS A 100 -3.42 -13.02 7.69
CA LYS A 100 -4.59 -12.14 7.47
C LYS A 100 -5.09 -11.47 8.74
N SER A 101 -5.03 -12.16 9.88
CA SER A 101 -5.42 -11.62 11.18
C SER A 101 -4.41 -10.61 11.70
N ALA A 102 -3.11 -10.82 11.48
CA ALA A 102 -2.07 -9.86 11.84
C ALA A 102 -2.22 -8.54 11.06
N ALA A 103 -2.41 -8.62 9.74
CA ALA A 103 -2.70 -7.46 8.92
C ALA A 103 -3.98 -6.74 9.36
N ALA A 104 -5.08 -7.47 9.63
CA ALA A 104 -6.33 -6.88 10.08
C ALA A 104 -6.18 -6.19 11.46
N LYS A 105 -5.45 -6.77 12.39
CA LYS A 105 -5.19 -6.19 13.71
C LYS A 105 -4.31 -4.94 13.65
N SER A 106 -3.33 -4.90 12.74
CA SER A 106 -2.48 -3.72 12.53
C SER A 106 -3.23 -2.51 11.97
N MET A 107 -4.47 -2.72 11.46
CA MET A 107 -5.28 -1.61 10.90
C MET A 107 -5.59 -0.51 11.94
N LYS A 108 -5.72 -0.86 13.22
CA LYS A 108 -5.91 0.14 14.28
C LYS A 108 -4.68 1.02 14.47
N LEU A 109 -3.49 0.44 14.35
CA LEU A 109 -2.23 1.18 14.40
C LEU A 109 -2.10 2.14 13.22
N LEU A 110 -2.46 1.70 12.01
CA LEU A 110 -2.50 2.55 10.81
C LEU A 110 -3.53 3.68 10.95
N GLN A 111 -4.70 3.42 11.55
CA GLN A 111 -5.71 4.44 11.80
C GLN A 111 -5.16 5.54 12.73
N ILE A 112 -4.52 5.16 13.85
CA ILE A 112 -3.92 6.12 14.78
C ILE A 112 -2.79 6.90 14.10
N ALA A 113 -1.92 6.22 13.34
CA ALA A 113 -0.83 6.86 12.59
C ALA A 113 -1.36 7.86 11.53
N ASN A 114 -2.54 7.62 10.95
CA ASN A 114 -3.19 8.56 10.03
C ASN A 114 -3.94 9.70 10.74
N GLY A 115 -4.14 9.61 12.07
CA GLY A 115 -4.70 10.65 12.90
C GLY A 115 -6.19 10.58 13.16
N ALA A 116 -6.82 9.41 12.98
CA ALA A 116 -8.19 9.13 13.39
C ALA A 116 -8.34 7.65 13.72
N CYS A 117 -9.27 7.27 14.59
CA CYS A 117 -9.52 5.89 14.94
C CYS A 117 -11.02 5.62 14.99
N TYR A 118 -11.47 4.52 14.37
CA TYR A 118 -12.87 4.10 14.45
C TYR A 118 -13.20 3.58 15.84
N LEU A 119 -14.41 3.91 16.31
CA LEU A 119 -14.96 3.35 17.54
C LEU A 119 -15.28 1.86 17.38
N PRO A 120 -15.25 1.08 18.46
CA PRO A 120 -15.62 -0.34 18.41
C PRO A 120 -17.00 -0.53 17.80
N ASP A 121 -17.13 -1.53 16.92
CA ASP A 121 -18.39 -1.96 16.31
C ASP A 121 -19.21 -0.82 15.65
N SER A 122 -18.53 0.23 15.17
CA SER A 122 -19.14 1.42 14.60
C SER A 122 -18.37 1.93 13.38
N GLU A 123 -19.08 2.58 12.45
CA GLU A 123 -18.46 3.38 11.39
C GLU A 123 -18.08 4.80 11.87
N ALA A 124 -18.47 5.18 13.08
CA ALA A 124 -18.05 6.43 13.68
C ALA A 124 -16.56 6.40 14.04
N TRP A 125 -15.91 7.53 13.94
CA TRP A 125 -14.48 7.68 14.24
C TRP A 125 -14.22 8.98 15.00
N GLU A 126 -13.15 8.98 15.76
CA GLU A 126 -12.65 10.15 16.48
C GLU A 126 -11.34 10.65 15.88
N LYS A 127 -11.21 11.97 15.80
CA LYS A 127 -9.96 12.61 15.38
C LYS A 127 -8.94 12.53 16.52
N ILE A 128 -7.70 12.19 16.17
CA ILE A 128 -6.58 12.11 17.10
C ILE A 128 -5.59 13.26 16.87
N HIS A 129 -5.13 13.46 15.62
CA HIS A 129 -4.18 14.49 15.24
C HIS A 129 -4.28 14.83 13.75
N ASP A 130 -3.59 15.89 13.31
CA ASP A 130 -3.59 16.34 11.91
C ASP A 130 -2.20 16.36 11.26
N GLU A 131 -1.15 15.81 11.91
CA GLU A 131 0.24 15.92 11.46
C GLU A 131 0.46 15.54 9.99
N LYS A 132 -0.16 14.45 9.53
CA LYS A 132 -0.08 14.06 8.12
C LYS A 132 -0.86 15.01 7.19
N LEU A 133 -1.93 15.66 7.68
CA LEU A 133 -2.66 16.65 6.90
C LEU A 133 -1.82 17.92 6.73
N ASP A 134 -1.11 18.34 7.77
CA ASP A 134 -0.23 19.50 7.72
C ASP A 134 0.93 19.26 6.75
N ALA A 135 1.56 18.08 6.81
CA ALA A 135 2.58 17.67 5.85
C ALA A 135 2.06 17.59 4.41
N LEU A 136 0.83 17.13 4.20
CA LEU A 136 0.23 17.10 2.86
C LEU A 136 -0.06 18.53 2.35
N GLU A 137 -0.45 19.46 3.22
CA GLU A 137 -0.66 20.85 2.84
C GLU A 137 0.64 21.51 2.35
N GLU A 138 1.77 21.25 3.04
CA GLU A 138 3.09 21.71 2.61
C GLU A 138 3.46 21.16 1.22
N ILE A 139 3.22 19.85 0.96
CA ILE A 139 3.46 19.25 -0.37
C ILE A 139 2.61 19.95 -1.45
N ILE A 140 1.33 20.23 -1.15
CA ILE A 140 0.43 20.89 -2.11
C ILE A 140 0.88 22.32 -2.40
N GLU A 141 1.39 23.03 -1.40
CA GLU A 141 1.95 24.38 -1.56
C GLU A 141 3.24 24.35 -2.39
N GLU A 142 4.14 23.42 -2.11
CA GLU A 142 5.40 23.21 -2.85
C GLU A 142 5.16 22.81 -4.32
N ALA A 143 4.03 22.13 -4.60
CA ALA A 143 3.65 21.74 -5.95
C ALA A 143 3.32 22.94 -6.87
N ALA A 144 3.27 24.16 -6.33
CA ALA A 144 3.14 25.42 -7.06
C ALA A 144 1.97 25.45 -8.07
N GLY A 145 0.85 24.85 -7.69
CA GLY A 145 -0.38 24.77 -8.50
C GLY A 145 -0.51 23.53 -9.37
N MET A 146 0.52 22.68 -9.45
CA MET A 146 0.37 21.36 -10.07
C MET A 146 -0.46 20.46 -9.13
N PRO A 147 -1.45 19.73 -9.64
CA PRO A 147 -2.25 18.83 -8.80
C PRO A 147 -1.39 17.76 -8.13
N VAL A 148 -1.72 17.40 -6.89
CA VAL A 148 -1.10 16.30 -6.14
C VAL A 148 -2.05 15.12 -6.09
N LEU A 149 -1.70 13.98 -6.69
CA LEU A 149 -2.47 12.74 -6.60
C LEU A 149 -2.20 12.09 -5.24
N THR A 150 -3.21 12.11 -4.35
CA THR A 150 -3.08 11.68 -2.96
C THR A 150 -3.76 10.34 -2.70
N ALA A 151 -2.98 9.35 -2.27
CA ALA A 151 -3.47 8.05 -1.83
C ALA A 151 -4.00 8.12 -0.39
N TYR A 152 -5.23 7.67 -0.16
CA TYR A 152 -5.79 7.47 1.17
C TYR A 152 -6.23 6.01 1.37
N HIS A 153 -6.43 5.59 2.63
CA HIS A 153 -6.83 4.20 2.91
C HIS A 153 -8.18 4.08 3.62
N PHE A 154 -8.49 4.96 4.58
CA PHE A 154 -9.71 4.88 5.38
C PHE A 154 -10.76 5.90 4.95
N LYS A 155 -12.05 5.57 5.17
CA LYS A 155 -13.15 6.55 4.97
C LYS A 155 -12.94 7.81 5.84
N SER A 156 -12.38 7.63 7.06
CA SER A 156 -12.00 8.74 7.93
C SER A 156 -10.92 9.63 7.33
N ASP A 157 -9.94 9.06 6.60
CA ASP A 157 -8.94 9.84 5.90
C ASP A 157 -9.59 10.73 4.84
N LEU A 158 -10.43 10.13 3.98
CA LEU A 158 -11.14 10.89 2.94
C LEU A 158 -12.00 12.01 3.52
N ALA A 159 -12.73 11.73 4.61
CA ALA A 159 -13.57 12.74 5.26
C ALA A 159 -12.75 13.93 5.78
N ARG A 160 -11.58 13.64 6.39
CA ARG A 160 -10.65 14.66 6.89
C ARG A 160 -9.96 15.42 5.76
N LEU A 161 -9.53 14.73 4.70
CA LEU A 161 -8.96 15.33 3.50
C LEU A 161 -9.92 16.28 2.83
N LYS A 162 -11.18 15.89 2.63
CA LYS A 162 -12.24 16.76 2.06
C LYS A 162 -12.54 17.97 2.93
N LYS A 163 -12.44 17.83 4.25
CA LYS A 163 -12.64 18.95 5.19
C LYS A 163 -11.47 19.95 5.14
N ARG A 164 -10.22 19.46 5.05
CA ARG A 164 -9.03 20.31 5.01
C ARG A 164 -8.86 20.97 3.64
N PHE A 165 -9.17 20.26 2.56
CA PHE A 165 -9.01 20.69 1.18
C PHE A 165 -10.37 20.68 0.46
N PRO A 166 -11.22 21.69 0.66
CA PRO A 166 -12.59 21.72 0.11
C PRO A 166 -12.61 21.83 -1.42
N ASP A 167 -11.53 22.30 -2.04
CA ASP A 167 -11.31 22.36 -3.49
C ASP A 167 -10.74 21.04 -4.06
N GLY A 168 -10.41 20.07 -3.19
CA GLY A 168 -9.90 18.76 -3.57
C GLY A 168 -10.96 17.90 -4.26
N ILE A 169 -10.51 17.06 -5.19
CA ILE A 169 -11.37 16.20 -6.01
C ILE A 169 -11.27 14.77 -5.54
N ASP A 170 -12.38 14.19 -5.11
CA ASP A 170 -12.52 12.76 -4.85
C ASP A 170 -12.76 12.04 -6.18
N LEU A 171 -11.77 11.25 -6.62
CA LEU A 171 -11.80 10.54 -7.90
C LEU A 171 -12.89 9.46 -7.96
N SER A 172 -13.39 8.99 -6.82
CA SER A 172 -14.48 8.03 -6.74
C SER A 172 -15.87 8.67 -6.77
N ALA A 173 -15.96 10.00 -6.58
CA ALA A 173 -17.21 10.72 -6.66
C ALA A 173 -17.70 10.85 -8.11
N LYS A 174 -19.01 10.95 -8.30
CA LYS A 174 -19.59 11.16 -9.62
C LYS A 174 -19.02 12.42 -10.29
N GLY A 175 -18.43 12.27 -11.46
CA GLY A 175 -17.78 13.36 -12.21
C GLY A 175 -16.40 13.76 -11.64
N GLY A 176 -15.90 13.09 -10.60
CA GLY A 176 -14.61 13.43 -10.00
C GLY A 176 -13.43 13.12 -10.92
N LEU A 177 -13.46 11.95 -11.57
CA LEU A 177 -12.41 11.58 -12.51
C LEU A 177 -12.37 12.52 -13.72
N GLU A 178 -13.51 12.84 -14.29
CA GLU A 178 -13.62 13.74 -15.45
C GLU A 178 -13.10 15.16 -15.13
N ARG A 179 -13.38 15.66 -13.93
CA ARG A 179 -12.85 16.96 -13.46
C ARG A 179 -11.34 16.93 -13.30
N ALA A 180 -10.80 15.86 -12.72
CA ALA A 180 -9.35 15.68 -12.60
C ALA A 180 -8.68 15.53 -13.97
N GLN A 181 -9.30 14.82 -14.93
CA GLN A 181 -8.84 14.72 -16.32
C GLN A 181 -8.90 16.07 -17.07
N ALA A 182 -9.74 17.00 -16.62
CA ALA A 182 -9.75 18.38 -17.10
C ALA A 182 -8.69 19.26 -16.40
N GLY A 183 -7.93 18.73 -15.45
CA GLY A 183 -6.89 19.46 -14.72
C GLY A 183 -7.44 20.35 -13.59
N GLU A 184 -8.69 20.13 -13.17
CA GLU A 184 -9.26 20.88 -12.08
C GLU A 184 -8.73 20.43 -10.71
N GLY A 185 -8.74 21.35 -9.74
CA GLY A 185 -8.36 21.11 -8.35
C GLY A 185 -6.84 20.98 -8.15
N ARG A 186 -6.38 21.35 -6.95
CA ARG A 186 -4.95 21.28 -6.58
C ARG A 186 -4.57 19.94 -5.93
N VAL A 187 -5.53 19.14 -5.51
CA VAL A 187 -5.32 17.83 -4.89
C VAL A 187 -6.42 16.87 -5.31
N TRP A 188 -6.03 15.66 -5.64
CA TRP A 188 -6.94 14.59 -6.06
C TRP A 188 -6.84 13.42 -5.09
N PHE A 189 -7.96 12.96 -4.57
CA PHE A 189 -8.01 11.87 -3.60
C PHE A 189 -8.37 10.55 -4.30
N GLY A 190 -7.48 9.59 -4.26
CA GLY A 190 -7.66 8.25 -4.82
C GLY A 190 -7.48 7.16 -3.77
N HIS A 191 -8.44 6.23 -3.68
CA HIS A 191 -8.23 5.01 -2.91
C HIS A 191 -7.53 3.98 -3.79
N PRO A 192 -6.33 3.46 -3.42
CA PRO A 192 -5.54 2.60 -4.29
C PRO A 192 -6.31 1.38 -4.84
N ALA A 193 -7.16 0.73 -4.04
CA ALA A 193 -7.96 -0.40 -4.51
C ALA A 193 -9.03 -0.01 -5.57
N SER A 194 -9.43 1.26 -5.62
CA SER A 194 -10.40 1.76 -6.61
C SER A 194 -9.73 2.29 -7.88
N MET A 195 -8.41 2.42 -7.87
CA MET A 195 -7.62 2.95 -8.98
C MET A 195 -7.20 1.86 -10.00
N GLY A 196 -7.61 0.60 -9.78
CA GLY A 196 -7.13 -0.53 -10.56
C GLY A 196 -7.61 -0.57 -12.02
N HIS A 197 -8.80 -0.03 -12.35
CA HIS A 197 -9.38 -0.11 -13.68
C HIS A 197 -10.00 1.22 -14.08
N GLY A 198 -9.83 1.60 -15.36
CA GLY A 198 -10.52 2.75 -15.97
C GLY A 198 -10.01 4.14 -15.58
N VAL A 199 -9.01 4.26 -14.72
CA VAL A 199 -8.40 5.55 -14.36
C VAL A 199 -7.21 5.82 -15.25
N ASP A 200 -7.34 6.77 -16.17
CA ASP A 200 -6.31 7.23 -17.07
C ASP A 200 -6.41 8.74 -17.27
N GLY A 201 -5.42 9.37 -17.91
CA GLY A 201 -5.45 10.79 -18.26
C GLY A 201 -4.92 11.74 -17.18
N LEU A 202 -4.72 11.27 -15.94
CA LEU A 202 -4.19 12.08 -14.83
C LEU A 202 -2.74 12.52 -15.09
N GLN A 203 -1.96 11.69 -15.76
CA GLN A 203 -0.56 11.94 -16.11
C GLN A 203 -0.33 13.17 -16.98
N TYR A 204 -1.35 13.68 -17.65
CA TYR A 204 -1.24 14.91 -18.43
C TYR A 204 -1.10 16.16 -17.56
N HIS A 205 -1.61 16.12 -16.35
CA HIS A 205 -1.71 17.28 -15.46
C HIS A 205 -0.74 17.23 -14.28
N THR A 206 -0.25 16.03 -13.90
CA THR A 206 0.66 15.89 -12.77
C THR A 206 1.70 14.78 -12.94
N ASN A 207 2.80 14.93 -12.24
CA ASN A 207 3.85 13.93 -11.97
C ASN A 207 4.16 13.84 -10.47
N ILE A 208 3.27 14.37 -9.61
CA ILE A 208 3.44 14.42 -8.16
C ILE A 208 2.37 13.57 -7.51
N MET A 209 2.78 12.62 -6.67
CA MET A 209 1.88 11.83 -5.84
C MET A 209 2.28 11.88 -4.37
N ALA A 210 1.30 11.78 -3.48
CA ALA A 210 1.49 11.70 -2.05
C ALA A 210 0.75 10.49 -1.47
N PHE A 211 1.42 9.72 -0.62
CA PHE A 211 0.82 8.63 0.14
C PHE A 211 0.52 9.13 1.55
N PHE A 212 -0.76 9.49 1.78
CA PHE A 212 -1.27 9.90 3.09
C PHE A 212 -1.62 8.70 3.96
N GLY A 213 -2.18 7.65 3.36
CA GLY A 213 -2.55 6.41 4.04
C GLY A 213 -2.03 5.18 3.30
N TYR A 214 -1.62 4.17 4.07
CA TYR A 214 -1.01 2.94 3.56
C TYR A 214 -1.90 1.73 3.75
N SER A 215 -1.69 0.71 2.91
CA SER A 215 -2.19 -0.64 3.09
C SER A 215 -1.08 -1.66 2.85
N TRP A 216 -1.28 -2.88 3.33
CA TRP A 216 -0.34 -3.99 3.13
C TRP A 216 -0.35 -4.56 1.70
N SER A 217 -1.21 -4.06 0.82
CA SER A 217 -1.37 -4.56 -0.55
C SER A 217 -0.34 -3.94 -1.49
N LEU A 218 0.67 -4.71 -1.85
CA LEU A 218 1.65 -4.33 -2.87
C LEU A 218 0.98 -4.09 -4.22
N GLU A 219 -0.02 -4.90 -4.59
CA GLU A 219 -0.75 -4.74 -5.85
C GLU A 219 -1.42 -3.37 -5.94
N ASN A 220 -2.19 -2.98 -4.92
CA ASN A 220 -2.86 -1.68 -4.88
C ASN A 220 -1.86 -0.52 -4.92
N TYR A 221 -0.72 -0.66 -4.23
CA TYR A 221 0.35 0.32 -4.23
C TYR A 221 0.93 0.51 -5.64
N LEU A 222 1.29 -0.56 -6.31
CA LEU A 222 1.83 -0.52 -7.67
C LEU A 222 0.80 0.01 -8.68
N GLN A 223 -0.46 -0.42 -8.58
CA GLN A 223 -1.54 0.09 -9.43
C GLN A 223 -1.74 1.59 -9.28
N PHE A 224 -1.62 2.13 -8.06
CA PHE A 224 -1.71 3.56 -7.83
C PHE A 224 -0.55 4.33 -8.46
N ILE A 225 0.68 3.84 -8.28
CA ILE A 225 1.87 4.44 -8.91
C ILE A 225 1.72 4.49 -10.44
N GLU A 226 1.24 3.41 -11.04
CA GLU A 226 1.07 3.34 -12.50
C GLU A 226 0.08 4.36 -13.06
N ARG A 227 -0.73 5.04 -12.25
CA ARG A 227 -1.67 6.07 -12.75
C ARG A 227 -0.96 7.29 -13.32
N ILE A 228 0.16 7.70 -12.74
CA ILE A 228 0.98 8.83 -13.21
C ILE A 228 2.47 8.51 -13.21
N GLY A 229 2.84 7.23 -13.05
CA GLY A 229 4.21 6.75 -12.95
C GLY A 229 5.06 6.99 -14.20
N PRO A 230 6.38 6.67 -14.15
CA PRO A 230 7.32 6.96 -15.23
C PRO A 230 6.87 6.42 -16.60
N THR A 231 6.33 5.20 -16.64
CA THR A 231 5.80 4.59 -17.86
C THR A 231 4.66 5.44 -18.47
N ARG A 232 3.73 5.91 -17.61
CA ARG A 232 2.60 6.76 -18.04
C ARG A 232 3.06 8.13 -18.49
N GLN A 233 4.03 8.74 -17.81
CA GLN A 233 4.62 10.01 -18.24
C GLN A 233 5.24 9.88 -19.63
N LEU A 234 6.03 8.84 -19.85
CA LEU A 234 6.66 8.61 -21.14
C LEU A 234 5.64 8.35 -22.26
N GLN A 235 4.61 7.52 -22.02
CA GLN A 235 3.52 7.27 -22.96
C GLN A 235 2.74 8.54 -23.32
N ALA A 236 2.61 9.48 -22.38
CA ALA A 236 2.02 10.79 -22.60
C ALA A 236 2.94 11.79 -23.28
N GLY A 237 4.19 11.39 -23.59
CA GLY A 237 5.18 12.24 -24.26
C GLY A 237 6.00 13.13 -23.32
N PHE A 238 5.89 12.94 -22.00
CA PHE A 238 6.63 13.72 -21.02
C PHE A 238 7.94 13.03 -20.61
N LYS A 239 9.03 13.79 -20.60
CA LYS A 239 10.32 13.41 -20.02
C LYS A 239 10.54 14.21 -18.74
N ARG A 240 9.78 13.92 -17.71
CA ARG A 240 9.87 14.58 -16.41
C ARG A 240 9.90 13.54 -15.28
N PRO A 241 10.67 13.80 -14.21
CA PRO A 241 10.72 12.89 -13.06
C PRO A 241 9.35 12.80 -12.39
N VAL A 242 9.05 11.65 -11.80
CA VAL A 242 7.87 11.46 -10.95
C VAL A 242 8.29 11.62 -9.52
N PHE A 243 7.58 12.45 -8.76
CA PHE A 243 7.81 12.66 -7.32
C PHE A 243 6.81 11.88 -6.51
N MET A 244 7.32 11.07 -5.58
CA MET A 244 6.51 10.26 -4.66
C MET A 244 6.79 10.70 -3.22
N HIS A 245 5.85 11.40 -2.62
CA HIS A 245 5.94 11.83 -1.23
C HIS A 245 5.29 10.79 -0.31
N MET A 246 6.10 10.17 0.55
CA MET A 246 5.67 9.14 1.49
C MET A 246 5.53 9.79 2.87
N ILE A 247 4.30 10.18 3.25
CA ILE A 247 4.02 10.82 4.55
C ILE A 247 3.88 9.73 5.61
N MET A 248 4.84 9.63 6.53
CA MET A 248 4.93 8.56 7.51
C MET A 248 4.99 9.11 8.93
N ALA A 249 4.21 8.52 9.83
CA ALA A 249 4.37 8.81 11.25
C ALA A 249 5.59 8.05 11.80
N ALA A 250 6.51 8.79 12.42
CA ALA A 250 7.75 8.24 12.96
C ALA A 250 7.49 7.20 14.08
N ASP A 251 8.30 6.18 14.17
CA ASP A 251 8.19 5.09 15.15
C ASP A 251 6.84 4.34 15.10
N THR A 252 6.22 4.24 13.93
CA THR A 252 4.92 3.57 13.77
C THR A 252 4.98 2.42 12.77
N VAL A 253 3.82 1.78 12.58
CA VAL A 253 3.63 0.70 11.60
C VAL A 253 3.75 1.18 10.14
N ASP A 254 3.69 2.48 9.88
CA ASP A 254 3.88 3.03 8.53
C ASP A 254 5.22 2.62 7.92
N GLU A 255 6.29 2.60 8.75
CA GLU A 255 7.62 2.20 8.31
C GLU A 255 7.67 0.71 7.93
N LEU A 256 6.97 -0.14 8.70
CA LEU A 256 6.87 -1.57 8.42
C LEU A 256 6.07 -1.86 7.16
N VAL A 257 5.00 -1.08 6.89
CA VAL A 257 4.23 -1.20 5.65
C VAL A 257 5.12 -0.83 4.46
N LEU A 258 5.90 0.25 4.55
CA LEU A 258 6.79 0.65 3.48
C LEU A 258 7.87 -0.42 3.20
N GLU A 259 8.43 -1.03 4.25
CA GLU A 259 9.34 -2.16 4.11
C GLU A 259 8.68 -3.32 3.35
N ARG A 260 7.43 -3.66 3.69
CA ARG A 260 6.66 -4.69 2.99
C ARG A 260 6.43 -4.36 1.51
N LEU A 261 6.10 -3.10 1.21
CA LEU A 261 5.85 -2.65 -0.16
C LEU A 261 7.10 -2.71 -1.04
N HIS A 262 8.30 -2.60 -0.44
CA HIS A 262 9.58 -2.68 -1.14
C HIS A 262 10.26 -4.05 -1.04
N SER A 263 9.69 -5.00 -0.31
CA SER A 263 10.21 -6.34 -0.14
C SER A 263 9.17 -7.39 -0.53
N LYS A 264 9.62 -8.63 -0.76
CA LYS A 264 8.74 -9.78 -0.99
C LYS A 264 8.40 -10.53 0.31
N ARG A 265 8.79 -9.97 1.46
CA ARG A 265 8.59 -10.60 2.77
C ARG A 265 7.12 -10.62 3.16
N GLU A 266 6.71 -11.65 3.87
CA GLU A 266 5.36 -11.75 4.40
C GLU A 266 5.12 -10.73 5.53
N VAL A 267 3.88 -10.24 5.64
CA VAL A 267 3.49 -9.25 6.65
C VAL A 267 3.79 -9.76 8.07
N GLN A 268 3.54 -11.04 8.31
CA GLN A 268 3.77 -11.65 9.62
C GLN A 268 5.26 -11.64 10.01
N ASP A 269 6.16 -11.92 9.08
CA ASP A 269 7.61 -11.94 9.35
C ASP A 269 8.13 -10.56 9.71
N ILE A 270 7.69 -9.53 8.99
CA ILE A 270 8.05 -8.14 9.27
C ILE A 270 7.55 -7.70 10.64
N LEU A 271 6.30 -8.04 10.97
CA LEU A 271 5.71 -7.71 12.27
C LEU A 271 6.39 -8.45 13.42
N LEU A 272 6.74 -9.73 13.26
CA LEU A 272 7.46 -10.52 14.26
C LEU A 272 8.90 -10.01 14.48
N GLU A 273 9.58 -9.59 13.43
CA GLU A 273 10.91 -8.99 13.54
C GLU A 273 10.85 -7.63 14.27
N ALA A 274 9.86 -6.81 13.94
CA ALA A 274 9.64 -5.55 14.65
C ALA A 274 9.40 -5.74 16.15
N LEU A 275 8.69 -6.82 16.54
CA LEU A 275 8.53 -7.25 17.94
C LEU A 275 9.87 -7.41 18.67
N LYS A 276 10.79 -8.16 18.05
CA LYS A 276 12.11 -8.43 18.61
C LYS A 276 12.93 -7.15 18.78
N HIS A 277 12.89 -6.26 17.77
CA HIS A 277 13.66 -5.02 17.79
C HIS A 277 13.10 -3.96 18.75
N ARG A 278 11.80 -3.91 18.96
CA ARG A 278 11.16 -2.93 19.86
C ARG A 278 11.18 -3.33 21.33
N GLY A 279 11.81 -4.47 21.70
CA GLY A 279 12.01 -4.92 23.08
C GLY A 279 10.73 -5.38 23.79
N TYR A 280 9.69 -5.75 23.03
CA TYR A 280 8.48 -6.36 23.59
C TYR A 280 8.67 -7.84 23.91
N LEU A 281 9.73 -8.47 23.39
CA LEU A 281 10.20 -9.79 23.77
C LEU A 281 11.28 -9.58 24.84
N ASP A 282 10.88 -9.55 26.10
CA ASP A 282 11.82 -9.51 27.20
C ASP A 282 12.63 -10.81 27.28
N LYS A 283 13.92 -10.64 27.63
CA LYS A 283 14.93 -11.71 27.73
C LYS A 283 14.71 -12.63 28.95
N GLU A 284 13.50 -12.78 29.49
CA GLU A 284 13.29 -13.46 30.77
C GLU A 284 12.74 -14.89 30.68
N ASP A 285 12.47 -15.44 29.50
CA ASP A 285 12.06 -16.85 29.36
C ASP A 285 13.15 -17.75 28.76
N ALA A 286 14.41 -17.42 28.93
CA ALA A 286 15.56 -18.28 28.63
C ALA A 286 16.29 -18.67 29.92
N ALA A 287 15.61 -19.37 30.84
CA ALA A 287 16.22 -20.08 31.95
C ALA A 287 15.52 -21.42 32.19
#